data_aca1dbe6f363b1356487f0a6f2c5d300
#
_entry.id   aca1dbe6f363b1356487f0a6f2c5d300
#
_cell.length_a   1.000
_cell.length_b   1.000
_cell.length_c   1.000
_cell.angle_alpha   90.00
_cell.angle_beta   90.00
_cell.angle_gamma   90.00
#
_symmetry.space_group_name_H-M   'P 1'
#
loop_
_entity.id
_entity.type
_entity.pdbx_description
1 polymer ?
#
loop_
_entity_poly.entity_id
_entity_poly.type
_entity_poly.pdbx_seq_one_letter_code
_entity_poly.pdbx_strand_id
1 'polypeptide(L)'
;MPELPEVETVVRDLRPHLIGRTIIGATVRWKRTIATPGPRTFARRIRNHQITAITRRGKYLVFQLTHPRSPSLRGKGLEVRSTYLLVHLRMTGGFHLDLHDAPRDKHMHVCLQLNDGYELRFRDTRKFGRMWLVDDPEQIVGKLGPEPLEIPAREFHARIEKRRGNLKPLLLDQTFLAGIGNIYADESLWYARLHPLRQAETLTRAERGRLFRAIRQVLTRAIAVGGTSIDVMYKRINGKSGGFTNSLRAFDQEQRPCRRCGTPIQKTIVGQRGTHFCPTCQRKHAKARKKTRED
;
A
#
# COMPACT_ATOMS: atom_id res chain seq x y z
N MET A 1 -2.69 -3.96 8.37
CA MET A 1 -1.77 -4.21 7.23
C MET A 1 -1.49 -2.87 6.57
N PRO A 2 -0.25 -2.46 6.42
CA PRO A 2 0.10 -1.27 5.66
C PRO A 2 -0.54 -1.27 4.27
N GLU A 3 -1.26 -0.20 3.95
CA GLU A 3 -1.88 0.06 2.65
C GLU A 3 -1.09 1.17 1.94
N LEU A 4 -1.59 1.72 0.85
CA LEU A 4 -0.90 2.75 0.06
C LEU A 4 -0.35 3.92 0.92
N PRO A 5 -1.14 4.57 1.82
CA PRO A 5 -0.62 5.71 2.58
C PRO A 5 0.51 5.35 3.54
N GLU A 6 0.44 4.19 4.20
CA GLU A 6 1.50 3.74 5.11
C GLU A 6 2.78 3.43 4.34
N VAL A 7 2.67 2.75 3.18
CA VAL A 7 3.84 2.44 2.34
C VAL A 7 4.45 3.71 1.77
N GLU A 8 3.65 4.67 1.32
CA GLU A 8 4.12 5.98 0.87
C GLU A 8 4.85 6.74 1.98
N THR A 9 4.33 6.69 3.20
CA THR A 9 4.98 7.31 4.36
C THR A 9 6.34 6.68 4.64
N VAL A 10 6.43 5.34 4.63
CA VAL A 10 7.72 4.64 4.81
C VAL A 10 8.71 5.02 3.71
N VAL A 11 8.27 5.13 2.45
CA VAL A 11 9.13 5.57 1.35
C VAL A 11 9.66 6.98 1.59
N ARG A 12 8.79 7.92 1.99
CA ARG A 12 9.18 9.31 2.28
C ARG A 12 10.15 9.41 3.45
N ASP A 13 9.92 8.61 4.49
CA ASP A 13 10.78 8.57 5.67
C ASP A 13 12.15 7.97 5.36
N LEU A 14 12.23 6.97 4.45
CA LEU A 14 13.50 6.31 4.08
C LEU A 14 14.36 7.13 3.12
N ARG A 15 13.76 7.86 2.18
CA ARG A 15 14.48 8.58 1.12
C ARG A 15 15.64 9.45 1.62
N PRO A 16 15.46 10.37 2.59
CA PRO A 16 16.53 11.26 3.03
C PRO A 16 17.67 10.53 3.71
N HIS A 17 17.43 9.30 4.19
CA HIS A 17 18.42 8.54 4.94
C HIS A 17 19.14 7.48 4.09
N LEU A 18 18.60 7.08 2.95
CA LEU A 18 19.13 5.93 2.23
C LEU A 18 19.64 6.23 0.82
N ILE A 19 19.13 7.28 0.16
CA ILE A 19 19.58 7.62 -1.19
C ILE A 19 21.06 8.01 -1.16
N GLY A 20 21.85 7.41 -2.07
CA GLY A 20 23.29 7.58 -2.15
C GLY A 20 24.12 6.61 -1.32
N ARG A 21 23.48 5.90 -0.35
CA ARG A 21 24.19 4.89 0.44
C ARG A 21 24.42 3.59 -0.33
N THR A 22 25.51 2.92 -0.03
CA THR A 22 25.88 1.63 -0.61
C THR A 22 25.61 0.49 0.37
N ILE A 23 24.98 -0.56 -0.09
CA ILE A 23 24.76 -1.79 0.68
C ILE A 23 26.04 -2.62 0.60
N ILE A 24 26.77 -2.75 1.71
CA ILE A 24 28.04 -3.48 1.77
C ILE A 24 27.87 -4.93 2.20
N GLY A 25 26.70 -5.30 2.75
CA GLY A 25 26.40 -6.66 3.19
C GLY A 25 24.92 -6.85 3.48
N ALA A 26 24.50 -8.13 3.57
CA ALA A 26 23.16 -8.50 3.97
C ALA A 26 23.15 -9.77 4.82
N THR A 27 22.42 -9.74 5.94
CA THR A 27 22.16 -10.88 6.81
C THR A 27 20.68 -11.27 6.71
N VAL A 28 20.40 -12.53 6.39
CA VAL A 28 19.04 -13.08 6.30
C VAL A 28 18.83 -14.13 7.37
N ARG A 29 18.08 -13.79 8.43
CA ARG A 29 17.75 -14.68 9.55
C ARG A 29 16.51 -15.55 9.27
N TRP A 30 15.50 -15.00 8.61
CA TRP A 30 14.30 -15.74 8.21
C TRP A 30 14.23 -15.89 6.69
N LYS A 31 14.61 -17.08 6.22
CA LYS A 31 14.79 -17.37 4.78
C LYS A 31 13.55 -17.08 3.93
N ARG A 32 12.33 -17.32 4.47
CA ARG A 32 11.07 -17.10 3.76
C ARG A 32 10.76 -15.62 3.47
N THR A 33 11.44 -14.68 4.12
CA THR A 33 11.30 -13.25 3.78
C THR A 33 11.80 -12.97 2.36
N ILE A 34 12.82 -13.68 1.90
CA ILE A 34 13.32 -13.55 0.53
C ILE A 34 12.52 -14.48 -0.36
N ALA A 35 11.76 -13.90 -1.29
CA ALA A 35 10.95 -14.63 -2.25
C ALA A 35 11.75 -15.00 -3.50
N THR A 36 12.61 -14.09 -3.99
CA THR A 36 13.53 -14.32 -5.10
C THR A 36 14.70 -13.32 -5.04
N PRO A 37 15.91 -13.72 -5.45
CA PRO A 37 16.39 -15.09 -5.57
C PRO A 37 16.49 -15.79 -4.21
N GLY A 38 17.03 -17.01 -4.13
CA GLY A 38 17.22 -17.66 -2.82
C GLY A 38 18.10 -16.81 -1.87
N PRO A 39 18.00 -16.99 -0.54
CA PRO A 39 18.60 -16.10 0.46
C PRO A 39 20.12 -15.89 0.34
N ARG A 40 20.89 -16.95 0.02
CA ARG A 40 22.34 -16.84 -0.20
C ARG A 40 22.66 -16.01 -1.45
N THR A 41 21.94 -16.24 -2.53
CA THR A 41 22.10 -15.49 -3.78
C THR A 41 21.67 -14.03 -3.60
N PHE A 42 20.59 -13.77 -2.85
CA PHE A 42 20.16 -12.44 -2.49
C PHE A 42 21.27 -11.66 -1.77
N ALA A 43 21.84 -12.24 -0.68
CA ALA A 43 22.89 -11.58 0.09
C ALA A 43 24.14 -11.28 -0.75
N ARG A 44 24.51 -12.18 -1.66
CA ARG A 44 25.64 -11.98 -2.58
C ARG A 44 25.34 -10.91 -3.63
N ARG A 45 24.15 -10.97 -4.29
CA ARG A 45 23.80 -10.05 -5.38
C ARG A 45 23.57 -8.62 -4.91
N ILE A 46 22.98 -8.40 -3.72
CA ILE A 46 22.67 -7.06 -3.24
C ILE A 46 23.90 -6.27 -2.77
N ARG A 47 25.00 -6.99 -2.48
CA ARG A 47 26.24 -6.38 -2.02
C ARG A 47 26.83 -5.45 -3.07
N ASN A 48 27.42 -4.34 -2.60
CA ASN A 48 28.05 -3.28 -3.39
C ASN A 48 27.08 -2.54 -4.34
N HIS A 49 25.78 -2.58 -4.07
CA HIS A 49 24.82 -1.77 -4.81
C HIS A 49 24.56 -0.47 -4.05
N GLN A 50 24.54 0.64 -4.78
CA GLN A 50 24.10 1.94 -4.29
C GLN A 50 22.59 2.09 -4.45
N ILE A 51 21.91 2.63 -3.45
CA ILE A 51 20.49 2.97 -3.50
C ILE A 51 20.36 4.33 -4.22
N THR A 52 19.80 4.32 -5.43
CA THR A 52 19.68 5.53 -6.26
C THR A 52 18.28 6.16 -6.20
N ALA A 53 17.24 5.34 -5.98
CA ALA A 53 15.89 5.83 -5.78
C ALA A 53 15.09 4.89 -4.89
N ILE A 54 14.09 5.44 -4.21
CA ILE A 54 13.09 4.67 -3.46
C ILE A 54 11.72 5.22 -3.87
N THR A 55 10.87 4.34 -4.42
CA THR A 55 9.53 4.67 -4.89
C THR A 55 8.51 3.71 -4.32
N ARG A 56 7.24 3.94 -4.60
CA ARG A 56 6.14 3.07 -4.25
C ARG A 56 5.38 2.63 -5.51
N ARG A 57 4.94 1.37 -5.50
CA ARG A 57 3.96 0.87 -6.46
C ARG A 57 2.90 0.05 -5.71
N GLY A 58 1.66 0.53 -5.67
CA GLY A 58 0.61 -0.07 -4.84
C GLY A 58 1.01 -0.15 -3.37
N LYS A 59 1.18 -1.37 -2.86
CA LYS A 59 1.63 -1.66 -1.48
C LYS A 59 3.08 -2.13 -1.41
N TYR A 60 3.85 -1.91 -2.48
CA TYR A 60 5.26 -2.29 -2.55
C TYR A 60 6.15 -1.05 -2.43
N LEU A 61 7.20 -1.17 -1.60
CA LEU A 61 8.37 -0.29 -1.73
C LEU A 61 9.24 -0.83 -2.86
N VAL A 62 9.78 0.07 -3.66
CA VAL A 62 10.67 -0.25 -4.79
C VAL A 62 11.95 0.55 -4.63
N PHE A 63 13.05 -0.13 -4.30
CA PHE A 63 14.38 0.45 -4.25
C PHE A 63 15.05 0.20 -5.60
N GLN A 64 15.47 1.25 -6.27
CA GLN A 64 16.32 1.16 -7.44
C GLN A 64 17.78 1.12 -6.99
N LEU A 65 18.50 0.13 -7.48
CA LEU A 65 19.88 -0.18 -7.08
C LEU A 65 20.78 -0.15 -8.31
N THR A 66 21.99 0.41 -8.16
CA THR A 66 23.01 0.41 -9.21
C THR A 66 24.32 -0.14 -8.67
N HIS A 67 25.03 -0.92 -9.48
CA HIS A 67 26.35 -1.41 -9.10
C HIS A 67 27.42 -0.35 -9.49
N PRO A 68 28.28 0.11 -8.54
CA PRO A 68 29.25 1.17 -8.82
C PRO A 68 30.29 0.82 -9.92
N ARG A 69 30.49 -0.49 -10.19
CA ARG A 69 31.38 -0.98 -11.26
C ARG A 69 30.69 -1.14 -12.62
N SER A 70 29.42 -0.80 -12.77
CA SER A 70 28.83 -0.63 -14.11
C SER A 70 29.50 0.59 -14.73
N PRO A 71 30.33 0.45 -15.76
CA PRO A 71 31.01 1.60 -16.32
C PRO A 71 29.97 2.60 -16.81
N SER A 72 30.02 3.80 -16.29
CA SER A 72 29.41 4.96 -16.95
C SER A 72 30.27 5.23 -18.20
N LEU A 73 30.10 4.44 -19.23
CA LEU A 73 30.65 4.74 -20.54
C LEU A 73 29.86 5.93 -21.10
N ARG A 74 30.32 7.14 -20.76
CA ARG A 74 30.06 8.31 -21.57
C ARG A 74 30.53 7.94 -22.99
N GLY A 75 29.62 7.56 -23.87
CA GLY A 75 29.93 7.52 -25.29
C GLY A 75 29.52 6.29 -26.11
N LYS A 76 29.06 5.19 -25.56
CA LYS A 76 28.44 4.11 -26.35
C LYS A 76 27.42 3.37 -25.51
N GLY A 77 26.15 3.45 -25.88
CA GLY A 77 24.92 2.87 -25.35
C GLY A 77 24.95 1.53 -24.61
N LEU A 78 25.70 1.43 -23.53
CA LEU A 78 25.58 0.34 -22.57
C LEU A 78 24.59 0.77 -21.50
N GLU A 79 23.40 0.22 -21.53
CA GLU A 79 22.39 0.35 -20.49
C GLU A 79 23.01 -0.04 -19.14
N VAL A 80 23.01 0.90 -18.21
CA VAL A 80 23.30 0.61 -16.79
C VAL A 80 22.21 -0.33 -16.29
N ARG A 81 22.52 -1.62 -16.15
CA ARG A 81 21.57 -2.60 -15.64
C ARG A 81 21.21 -2.22 -14.20
N SER A 82 20.02 -1.67 -14.02
CA SER A 82 19.45 -1.43 -12.71
C SER A 82 18.94 -2.73 -12.12
N THR A 83 19.18 -2.94 -10.84
CA THR A 83 18.58 -4.03 -10.06
C THR A 83 17.57 -3.39 -9.11
N TYR A 84 16.46 -4.06 -8.87
CA TYR A 84 15.40 -3.55 -8.01
C TYR A 84 15.17 -4.46 -6.82
N LEU A 85 15.14 -3.87 -5.61
CA LEU A 85 14.65 -4.54 -4.42
C LEU A 85 13.21 -4.10 -4.17
N LEU A 86 12.27 -5.03 -4.36
CA LEU A 86 10.86 -4.80 -4.02
C LEU A 86 10.58 -5.37 -2.63
N VAL A 87 9.81 -4.65 -1.83
CA VAL A 87 9.42 -5.08 -0.49
C VAL A 87 7.93 -4.90 -0.28
N HIS A 88 7.25 -5.96 0.11
CA HIS A 88 5.86 -5.92 0.57
C HIS A 88 5.83 -6.14 2.08
N LEU A 89 5.43 -5.12 2.84
CA LEU A 89 5.42 -5.14 4.30
C LEU A 89 4.43 -6.16 4.89
N ARG A 90 3.40 -6.53 4.15
CA ARG A 90 2.30 -7.40 4.60
C ARG A 90 1.61 -6.81 5.83
N MET A 91 1.50 -7.54 6.95
CA MET A 91 0.69 -7.11 8.10
C MET A 91 1.49 -6.36 9.15
N THR A 92 2.72 -6.79 9.40
CA THR A 92 3.53 -6.31 10.54
C THR A 92 4.97 -5.99 10.16
N GLY A 93 5.31 -6.07 8.88
CA GLY A 93 6.62 -5.69 8.38
C GLY A 93 6.86 -4.19 8.48
N GLY A 94 8.05 -3.81 8.86
CA GLY A 94 8.49 -2.42 8.94
C GLY A 94 10.01 -2.32 8.87
N PHE A 95 10.51 -1.13 8.60
CA PHE A 95 11.94 -0.86 8.56
C PHE A 95 12.38 -0.03 9.76
N HIS A 96 13.59 -0.31 10.22
CA HIS A 96 14.33 0.45 11.21
C HIS A 96 15.71 0.77 10.65
N LEU A 97 16.21 1.94 10.94
CA LEU A 97 17.58 2.35 10.61
C LEU A 97 18.34 2.52 11.93
N ASP A 98 19.25 1.60 12.21
CA ASP A 98 20.00 1.56 13.47
C ASP A 98 21.50 1.49 13.19
N LEU A 99 22.33 1.82 14.17
CA LEU A 99 23.76 1.54 14.11
C LEU A 99 23.99 0.03 14.02
N HIS A 100 25.06 -0.38 13.35
CA HIS A 100 25.39 -1.79 13.12
C HIS A 100 25.51 -2.60 14.41
N ASP A 101 26.10 -2.00 15.45
CA ASP A 101 26.35 -2.58 16.78
C ASP A 101 25.13 -2.50 17.72
N ALA A 102 24.09 -1.74 17.37
CA ALA A 102 22.88 -1.64 18.18
C ALA A 102 22.19 -3.01 18.36
N PRO A 103 21.62 -3.29 19.54
CA PRO A 103 20.95 -4.56 19.82
C PRO A 103 19.90 -4.92 18.77
N ARG A 104 19.84 -6.20 18.41
CA ARG A 104 18.87 -6.71 17.43
C ARG A 104 17.79 -7.52 18.12
N ASP A 105 16.53 -7.14 17.88
CA ASP A 105 15.34 -7.90 18.29
C ASP A 105 15.22 -9.22 17.49
N LYS A 106 14.61 -10.23 18.09
CA LYS A 106 14.35 -11.55 17.47
C LYS A 106 13.49 -11.52 16.21
N HIS A 107 12.76 -10.43 15.98
CA HIS A 107 11.89 -10.24 14.84
C HIS A 107 12.57 -9.50 13.67
N MET A 108 13.83 -9.11 13.79
CA MET A 108 14.63 -8.55 12.70
C MET A 108 15.12 -9.68 11.80
N HIS A 109 14.48 -9.81 10.63
CA HIS A 109 14.65 -10.96 9.74
C HIS A 109 15.61 -10.74 8.58
N VAL A 110 15.79 -9.50 8.14
CA VAL A 110 16.76 -9.09 7.13
C VAL A 110 17.44 -7.81 7.61
N CYS A 111 18.76 -7.77 7.56
CA CYS A 111 19.57 -6.59 7.89
C CYS A 111 20.47 -6.29 6.69
N LEU A 112 20.36 -5.09 6.14
CA LEU A 112 21.21 -4.58 5.05
C LEU A 112 22.23 -3.63 5.66
N GLN A 113 23.51 -4.01 5.63
CA GLN A 113 24.62 -3.21 6.13
C GLN A 113 24.94 -2.09 5.15
N LEU A 114 25.07 -0.86 5.61
CA LEU A 114 25.36 0.32 4.83
C LEU A 114 26.80 0.78 5.02
N ASN A 115 27.33 1.50 4.06
CA ASN A 115 28.74 1.94 4.03
C ASN A 115 29.12 3.02 5.07
N ASP A 116 28.16 3.48 5.86
CA ASP A 116 28.33 4.52 6.87
C ASP A 116 28.14 4.03 8.31
N GLY A 117 28.18 2.70 8.52
CA GLY A 117 28.07 2.08 9.84
C GLY A 117 26.63 1.84 10.31
N TYR A 118 25.62 2.20 9.50
CA TYR A 118 24.22 1.89 9.79
C TYR A 118 23.78 0.57 9.16
N GLU A 119 22.64 0.05 9.66
CA GLU A 119 21.90 -1.06 9.06
C GLU A 119 20.46 -0.68 8.81
N LEU A 120 19.95 -0.98 7.60
CA LEU A 120 18.53 -1.00 7.33
C LEU A 120 17.98 -2.37 7.74
N ARG A 121 17.19 -2.41 8.80
CA ARG A 121 16.68 -3.63 9.43
C ARG A 121 15.22 -3.81 9.13
N PHE A 122 14.85 -4.96 8.57
CA PHE A 122 13.46 -5.35 8.34
C PHE A 122 12.96 -6.19 9.52
N ARG A 123 12.03 -5.62 10.27
CA ARG A 123 11.36 -6.24 11.42
C ARG A 123 9.97 -6.72 11.01
N ASP A 124 9.60 -7.96 11.36
CA ASP A 124 8.27 -8.50 11.07
C ASP A 124 7.89 -9.60 12.07
N THR A 125 7.03 -9.27 13.03
CA THR A 125 6.62 -10.20 14.10
C THR A 125 5.84 -11.42 13.57
N ARG A 126 5.09 -11.26 12.47
CA ARG A 126 4.27 -12.33 11.87
C ARG A 126 4.96 -13.09 10.74
N LYS A 127 6.14 -12.65 10.30
CA LYS A 127 6.96 -13.31 9.26
C LYS A 127 6.26 -13.44 7.90
N PHE A 128 5.34 -12.52 7.56
CA PHE A 128 4.60 -12.53 6.29
C PHE A 128 5.22 -11.64 5.22
N GLY A 129 6.07 -10.69 5.63
CA GLY A 129 6.76 -9.78 4.72
C GLY A 129 7.56 -10.52 3.66
N ARG A 130 7.68 -9.91 2.47
CA ARG A 130 8.39 -10.51 1.34
C ARG A 130 9.27 -9.49 0.64
N MET A 131 10.40 -9.98 0.16
CA MET A 131 11.39 -9.23 -0.61
C MET A 131 11.73 -9.96 -1.91
N TRP A 132 11.87 -9.22 -2.98
CA TRP A 132 12.28 -9.67 -4.30
C TRP A 132 13.45 -8.82 -4.79
N LEU A 133 14.52 -9.44 -5.25
CA LEU A 133 15.64 -8.77 -5.90
C LEU A 133 15.64 -9.19 -7.36
N VAL A 134 15.24 -8.31 -8.25
CA VAL A 134 14.99 -8.58 -9.68
C VAL A 134 15.60 -7.48 -10.54
N ASP A 135 15.84 -7.78 -11.80
CA ASP A 135 16.36 -6.81 -12.77
C ASP A 135 15.22 -6.08 -13.50
N ASP A 136 14.00 -6.65 -13.48
CA ASP A 136 12.78 -6.01 -13.98
C ASP A 136 11.68 -6.06 -12.91
N PRO A 137 11.24 -4.90 -12.36
CA PRO A 137 10.21 -4.84 -11.34
C PRO A 137 8.82 -5.28 -11.84
N GLU A 138 8.55 -5.19 -13.16
CA GLU A 138 7.25 -5.54 -13.73
C GLU A 138 6.92 -7.03 -13.55
N GLN A 139 7.93 -7.90 -13.38
CA GLN A 139 7.74 -9.31 -13.02
C GLN A 139 6.93 -9.48 -11.73
N ILE A 140 6.99 -8.50 -10.82
CA ILE A 140 6.32 -8.54 -9.51
C ILE A 140 5.08 -7.65 -9.48
N VAL A 141 5.15 -6.46 -10.07
CA VAL A 141 4.11 -5.43 -9.95
C VAL A 141 3.31 -5.18 -11.23
N GLY A 142 3.67 -5.81 -12.35
CA GLY A 142 3.05 -5.57 -13.67
C GLY A 142 1.56 -5.93 -13.76
N LYS A 143 1.07 -6.80 -12.88
CA LYS A 143 -0.37 -7.14 -12.82
C LYS A 143 -1.19 -6.14 -11.99
N LEU A 144 -0.55 -5.18 -11.33
CA LEU A 144 -1.27 -4.19 -10.54
C LEU A 144 -2.01 -3.19 -11.42
N GLY A 145 -3.23 -2.87 -11.03
CA GLY A 145 -4.00 -1.78 -11.63
C GLY A 145 -3.32 -0.43 -11.45
N PRO A 146 -3.87 0.65 -12.03
CA PRO A 146 -3.28 1.98 -11.92
C PRO A 146 -3.27 2.50 -10.49
N GLU A 147 -2.40 3.47 -10.25
CA GLU A 147 -2.33 4.20 -8.98
C GLU A 147 -3.56 5.09 -8.81
N PRO A 148 -4.30 4.99 -7.70
CA PRO A 148 -5.56 5.74 -7.50
C PRO A 148 -5.36 7.26 -7.43
N LEU A 149 -4.14 7.73 -7.10
CA LEU A 149 -3.82 9.16 -7.07
C LEU A 149 -3.34 9.72 -8.42
N GLU A 150 -2.98 8.85 -9.37
CA GLU A 150 -2.43 9.23 -10.67
C GLU A 150 -3.44 9.01 -11.81
N ILE A 151 -4.26 7.97 -11.70
CA ILE A 151 -5.24 7.61 -12.75
C ILE A 151 -6.14 8.81 -13.11
N PRO A 152 -6.30 9.15 -14.41
CA PRO A 152 -7.26 10.16 -14.85
C PRO A 152 -8.71 9.74 -14.56
N ALA A 153 -9.58 10.71 -14.27
CA ALA A 153 -11.00 10.43 -14.00
C ALA A 153 -11.69 9.68 -15.16
N ARG A 154 -11.36 10.01 -16.41
CA ARG A 154 -11.88 9.33 -17.60
C ARG A 154 -11.55 7.83 -17.57
N GLU A 155 -10.31 7.49 -17.28
CA GLU A 155 -9.87 6.09 -17.22
C GLU A 155 -10.55 5.36 -16.05
N PHE A 156 -10.61 5.98 -14.86
CA PHE A 156 -11.33 5.39 -13.71
C PHE A 156 -12.79 5.06 -14.08
N HIS A 157 -13.49 6.00 -14.74
CA HIS A 157 -14.87 5.79 -15.18
C HIS A 157 -14.99 4.62 -16.17
N ALA A 158 -14.11 4.55 -17.16
CA ALA A 158 -14.11 3.46 -18.14
C ALA A 158 -13.79 2.09 -17.50
N ARG A 159 -12.90 2.06 -16.49
CA ARG A 159 -12.56 0.83 -15.78
C ARG A 159 -13.71 0.32 -14.92
N ILE A 160 -14.37 1.19 -14.17
CA ILE A 160 -15.47 0.78 -13.27
C ILE A 160 -16.72 0.36 -14.05
N GLU A 161 -17.00 0.93 -15.23
CA GLU A 161 -18.08 0.54 -16.11
C GLU A 161 -18.00 -0.93 -16.57
N LYS A 162 -16.78 -1.42 -16.76
CA LYS A 162 -16.52 -2.81 -17.17
C LYS A 162 -16.57 -3.82 -16.03
N ARG A 163 -16.80 -3.36 -14.79
CA ARG A 163 -16.77 -4.23 -13.60
C ARG A 163 -18.17 -4.60 -13.16
N ARG A 164 -18.29 -5.82 -12.66
CA ARG A 164 -19.51 -6.38 -12.06
C ARG A 164 -19.27 -6.68 -10.59
N GLY A 165 -20.34 -6.77 -9.82
CA GLY A 165 -20.30 -7.15 -8.43
C GLY A 165 -20.14 -6.01 -7.45
N ASN A 166 -19.94 -6.36 -6.18
CA ASN A 166 -19.98 -5.42 -5.07
C ASN A 166 -18.77 -4.47 -5.04
N LEU A 167 -19.01 -3.22 -4.65
CA LEU A 167 -17.98 -2.17 -4.60
C LEU A 167 -16.84 -2.48 -3.63
N LYS A 168 -17.15 -3.05 -2.46
CA LYS A 168 -16.09 -3.32 -1.46
C LYS A 168 -15.04 -4.31 -1.98
N PRO A 169 -15.40 -5.51 -2.48
CA PRO A 169 -14.44 -6.42 -3.11
C PRO A 169 -13.71 -5.80 -4.29
N LEU A 170 -14.41 -5.02 -5.12
CA LEU A 170 -13.81 -4.34 -6.26
C LEU A 170 -12.70 -3.36 -5.83
N LEU A 171 -12.94 -2.56 -4.78
CA LEU A 171 -11.91 -1.65 -4.26
C LEU A 171 -10.71 -2.38 -3.63
N LEU A 172 -10.89 -3.61 -3.17
CA LEU A 172 -9.82 -4.45 -2.63
C LEU A 172 -9.01 -5.17 -3.72
N ASP A 173 -9.55 -5.27 -4.94
CA ASP A 173 -8.88 -5.88 -6.09
C ASP A 173 -7.71 -4.99 -6.56
N GLN A 174 -6.48 -5.47 -6.30
CA GLN A 174 -5.27 -4.74 -6.65
C GLN A 174 -5.05 -4.63 -8.17
N THR A 175 -5.77 -5.39 -8.99
CA THR A 175 -5.76 -5.26 -10.46
C THR A 175 -6.73 -4.16 -10.94
N PHE A 176 -7.72 -3.79 -10.13
CA PHE A 176 -8.61 -2.67 -10.42
C PHE A 176 -7.95 -1.33 -10.09
N LEU A 177 -7.53 -1.15 -8.83
CA LEU A 177 -6.75 -0.02 -8.33
C LEU A 177 -5.69 -0.52 -7.35
N ALA A 178 -4.44 -0.15 -7.56
CA ALA A 178 -3.36 -0.58 -6.69
C ALA A 178 -3.39 0.17 -5.35
N GLY A 179 -3.06 -0.52 -4.26
CA GLY A 179 -2.77 0.10 -2.98
C GLY A 179 -3.94 0.27 -2.01
N ILE A 180 -5.20 0.24 -2.46
CA ILE A 180 -6.36 0.32 -1.56
C ILE A 180 -6.50 -1.00 -0.80
N GLY A 181 -6.75 -0.91 0.51
CA GLY A 181 -7.06 -2.06 1.35
C GLY A 181 -8.32 -1.82 2.18
N ASN A 182 -8.44 -2.54 3.30
CA ASN A 182 -9.68 -2.61 4.05
C ASN A 182 -10.09 -1.27 4.68
N ILE A 183 -9.11 -0.54 5.21
CA ILE A 183 -9.32 0.76 5.88
C ILE A 183 -9.82 1.77 4.85
N TYR A 184 -9.04 1.97 3.81
CA TYR A 184 -9.32 3.04 2.85
C TYR A 184 -10.46 2.71 1.90
N ALA A 185 -10.84 1.44 1.74
CA ALA A 185 -12.07 1.07 1.05
C ALA A 185 -13.32 1.48 1.85
N ASP A 186 -13.39 1.17 3.16
CA ASP A 186 -14.52 1.58 4.01
C ASP A 186 -14.63 3.10 4.09
N GLU A 187 -13.52 3.80 4.32
CA GLU A 187 -13.49 5.25 4.38
C GLU A 187 -13.94 5.89 3.06
N SER A 188 -13.42 5.40 1.92
CA SER A 188 -13.80 5.91 0.60
C SER A 188 -15.28 5.73 0.31
N LEU A 189 -15.85 4.57 0.65
CA LEU A 189 -17.27 4.29 0.50
C LEU A 189 -18.13 5.17 1.41
N TRP A 190 -17.68 5.44 2.64
CA TRP A 190 -18.39 6.36 3.55
C TRP A 190 -18.38 7.79 2.99
N TYR A 191 -17.24 8.29 2.54
CA TYR A 191 -17.14 9.63 1.94
C TYR A 191 -17.98 9.74 0.66
N ALA A 192 -18.03 8.70 -0.17
CA ALA A 192 -18.82 8.64 -1.39
C ALA A 192 -20.34 8.45 -1.15
N ARG A 193 -20.76 8.12 0.10
CA ARG A 193 -22.14 7.73 0.45
C ARG A 193 -22.64 6.52 -0.37
N LEU A 194 -21.76 5.53 -0.58
CA LEU A 194 -22.08 4.31 -1.31
C LEU A 194 -22.04 3.11 -0.38
N HIS A 195 -23.08 2.27 -0.46
CA HIS A 195 -23.15 1.04 0.34
C HIS A 195 -22.08 0.04 -0.12
N PRO A 196 -21.38 -0.68 0.78
CA PRO A 196 -20.35 -1.66 0.40
C PRO A 196 -20.82 -2.77 -0.55
N LEU A 197 -22.10 -3.16 -0.45
CA LEU A 197 -22.77 -4.15 -1.31
C LEU A 197 -23.43 -3.54 -2.56
N ARG A 198 -23.21 -2.24 -2.85
CA ARG A 198 -23.69 -1.64 -4.09
C ARG A 198 -22.97 -2.28 -5.28
N GLN A 199 -23.74 -2.66 -6.29
CA GLN A 199 -23.20 -3.25 -7.52
C GLN A 199 -22.50 -2.17 -8.37
N ALA A 200 -21.29 -2.42 -8.85
CA ALA A 200 -20.48 -1.47 -9.59
C ALA A 200 -21.17 -1.03 -10.90
N GLU A 201 -21.80 -1.97 -11.61
CA GLU A 201 -22.53 -1.74 -12.85
C GLU A 201 -23.79 -0.88 -12.70
N THR A 202 -24.30 -0.74 -11.47
CA THR A 202 -25.51 0.07 -11.21
C THR A 202 -25.18 1.51 -10.84
N LEU A 203 -23.90 1.88 -10.78
CA LEU A 203 -23.50 3.23 -10.44
C LEU A 203 -23.80 4.21 -11.56
N THR A 204 -24.47 5.31 -11.22
CA THR A 204 -24.61 6.46 -12.12
C THR A 204 -23.24 7.13 -12.35
N ARG A 205 -23.12 7.95 -13.39
CA ARG A 205 -21.93 8.75 -13.67
C ARG A 205 -21.56 9.65 -12.49
N ALA A 206 -22.56 10.26 -11.84
CA ALA A 206 -22.38 11.11 -10.67
C ALA A 206 -21.83 10.31 -9.45
N GLU A 207 -22.33 9.10 -9.20
CA GLU A 207 -21.86 8.21 -8.13
C GLU A 207 -20.41 7.77 -8.37
N ARG A 208 -20.04 7.40 -9.59
CA ARG A 208 -18.66 7.09 -9.97
C ARG A 208 -17.74 8.29 -9.72
N GLY A 209 -18.17 9.49 -10.11
CA GLY A 209 -17.42 10.73 -9.86
C GLY A 209 -17.25 11.02 -8.36
N ARG A 210 -18.28 10.77 -7.53
CA ARG A 210 -18.16 10.89 -6.06
C ARG A 210 -17.18 9.88 -5.49
N LEU A 211 -17.25 8.62 -5.94
CA LEU A 211 -16.33 7.57 -5.49
C LEU A 211 -14.87 7.91 -5.85
N PHE A 212 -14.62 8.33 -7.07
CA PHE A 212 -13.30 8.76 -7.54
C PHE A 212 -12.71 9.86 -6.65
N ARG A 213 -13.49 10.93 -6.41
CA ARG A 213 -13.06 12.03 -5.55
C ARG A 213 -12.84 11.59 -4.11
N ALA A 214 -13.72 10.74 -3.58
CA ALA A 214 -13.62 10.22 -2.21
C ALA A 214 -12.34 9.40 -2.00
N ILE A 215 -12.00 8.50 -2.93
CA ILE A 215 -10.78 7.71 -2.90
C ILE A 215 -9.56 8.64 -2.81
N ARG A 216 -9.45 9.60 -3.73
CA ARG A 216 -8.32 10.54 -3.76
C ARG A 216 -8.24 11.39 -2.49
N GLN A 217 -9.35 11.92 -2.04
CA GLN A 217 -9.43 12.74 -0.83
C GLN A 217 -8.96 11.98 0.42
N VAL A 218 -9.44 10.75 0.60
CA VAL A 218 -9.09 9.92 1.75
C VAL A 218 -7.61 9.55 1.74
N LEU A 219 -7.11 9.07 0.61
CA LEU A 219 -5.71 8.67 0.47
C LEU A 219 -4.75 9.85 0.64
N THR A 220 -5.03 11.00 0.01
CA THR A 220 -4.20 12.21 0.14
C THR A 220 -4.14 12.69 1.59
N ARG A 221 -5.28 12.74 2.29
CA ARG A 221 -5.32 13.11 3.71
C ARG A 221 -4.56 12.13 4.59
N ALA A 222 -4.70 10.83 4.33
CA ALA A 222 -3.99 9.81 5.09
C ALA A 222 -2.47 9.93 4.92
N ILE A 223 -1.99 10.15 3.70
CA ILE A 223 -0.57 10.37 3.41
C ILE A 223 -0.06 11.62 4.15
N ALA A 224 -0.82 12.72 4.14
CA ALA A 224 -0.40 13.97 4.76
C ALA A 224 -0.14 13.86 6.27
N VAL A 225 -0.83 12.92 6.95
CA VAL A 225 -0.68 12.69 8.41
C VAL A 225 0.08 11.40 8.74
N GLY A 226 0.78 10.79 7.78
CA GLY A 226 1.63 9.63 7.99
C GLY A 226 0.90 8.28 8.09
N GLY A 227 -0.27 8.15 7.47
CA GLY A 227 -1.06 6.91 7.43
C GLY A 227 -1.86 6.64 8.71
N THR A 228 -2.32 5.40 8.86
CA THR A 228 -3.16 4.93 9.96
C THR A 228 -2.39 3.94 10.83
N SER A 229 -2.31 4.18 12.13
CA SER A 229 -1.76 3.25 13.12
C SER A 229 -2.89 2.72 14.00
N ILE A 230 -3.58 1.69 13.56
CA ILE A 230 -4.63 1.02 14.35
C ILE A 230 -4.00 0.01 15.28
N ASP A 231 -3.02 -0.73 14.80
CA ASP A 231 -2.21 -1.61 15.61
C ASP A 231 -0.94 -0.89 16.06
N VAL A 232 -0.50 -1.13 17.29
CA VAL A 232 0.79 -0.68 17.86
C VAL A 232 1.99 -1.08 16.96
N MET A 233 1.73 -1.90 15.97
CA MET A 233 2.72 -2.55 15.09
C MET A 233 3.18 -1.69 13.91
N TYR A 234 2.33 -0.77 13.37
CA TYR A 234 2.79 0.17 12.35
C TYR A 234 3.31 1.42 13.02
N LYS A 235 4.61 1.62 12.94
CA LYS A 235 5.29 2.86 13.31
C LYS A 235 6.11 3.35 12.13
N ARG A 236 6.21 4.66 11.99
CA ARG A 236 7.16 5.32 11.10
C ARG A 236 8.59 5.01 11.56
N ILE A 237 9.57 5.23 10.70
CA ILE A 237 11.00 4.99 11.04
C ILE A 237 11.44 5.77 12.27
N ASN A 238 10.87 6.96 12.49
CA ASN A 238 11.10 7.80 13.66
C ASN A 238 10.31 7.37 14.92
N GLY A 239 9.68 6.19 14.91
CA GLY A 239 8.89 5.64 16.00
C GLY A 239 7.50 6.27 16.21
N LYS A 240 7.14 7.33 15.45
CA LYS A 240 5.82 7.99 15.58
C LYS A 240 4.71 7.15 14.95
N SER A 241 3.50 7.26 15.49
CA SER A 241 2.30 6.67 14.92
C SER A 241 1.70 7.55 13.81
N GLY A 242 1.01 6.93 12.85
CA GLY A 242 0.25 7.66 11.84
C GLY A 242 -0.99 8.35 12.44
N GLY A 243 -1.23 9.59 12.05
CA GLY A 243 -2.27 10.45 12.63
C GLY A 243 -3.69 10.22 12.07
N PHE A 244 -3.85 9.45 11.00
CA PHE A 244 -5.15 9.28 10.34
C PHE A 244 -6.16 8.49 11.18
N THR A 245 -5.71 7.72 12.18
CA THR A 245 -6.56 6.98 13.13
C THR A 245 -7.64 7.86 13.75
N ASN A 246 -7.30 9.09 14.13
CA ASN A 246 -8.23 10.07 14.70
C ASN A 246 -9.24 10.63 13.68
N SER A 247 -8.99 10.40 12.39
CA SER A 247 -9.80 10.89 11.28
C SER A 247 -10.76 9.85 10.71
N LEU A 248 -10.72 8.61 11.18
CA LEU A 248 -11.59 7.53 10.73
C LEU A 248 -13.08 7.87 10.95
N ARG A 249 -13.90 7.51 9.96
CA ARG A 249 -15.34 7.79 9.92
C ARG A 249 -16.20 6.53 9.92
N ALA A 250 -15.68 5.44 9.36
CA ALA A 250 -16.38 4.17 9.25
C ALA A 250 -15.52 3.02 9.78
N PHE A 251 -14.30 2.87 9.29
CA PHE A 251 -13.46 1.74 9.66
C PHE A 251 -13.18 1.73 11.17
N ASP A 252 -13.45 0.57 11.83
CA ASP A 252 -13.27 0.37 13.27
C ASP A 252 -14.06 1.34 14.16
N GLN A 253 -15.19 1.87 13.63
CA GLN A 253 -16.09 2.76 14.35
C GLN A 253 -17.45 2.09 14.68
N GLU A 254 -17.49 0.74 14.75
CA GLU A 254 -18.71 0.00 15.09
C GLU A 254 -19.40 0.57 16.35
N GLN A 255 -20.72 0.71 16.29
CA GLN A 255 -21.59 1.31 17.33
C GLN A 255 -21.33 2.80 17.63
N ARG A 256 -20.30 3.42 17.10
CA ARG A 256 -20.09 4.87 17.26
C ARG A 256 -21.04 5.66 16.35
N PRO A 257 -21.48 6.84 16.78
CA PRO A 257 -22.38 7.67 15.97
C PRO A 257 -21.67 8.13 14.68
N CYS A 258 -22.36 7.96 13.56
CA CYS A 258 -21.89 8.49 12.27
C CYS A 258 -21.76 10.02 12.36
N ARG A 259 -20.57 10.55 12.08
CA ARG A 259 -20.30 11.99 12.17
C ARG A 259 -21.11 12.87 11.18
N ARG A 260 -21.94 12.26 10.33
CA ARG A 260 -22.79 12.97 9.38
C ARG A 260 -24.27 13.00 9.80
N CYS A 261 -24.78 11.92 10.41
CA CYS A 261 -26.21 11.79 10.69
C CYS A 261 -26.54 11.21 12.08
N GLY A 262 -25.54 10.94 12.92
CA GLY A 262 -25.74 10.38 14.26
C GLY A 262 -26.05 8.88 14.31
N THR A 263 -26.51 8.26 13.23
CA THR A 263 -26.83 6.82 13.22
C THR A 263 -25.60 5.98 13.55
N PRO A 264 -25.71 4.95 14.42
CA PRO A 264 -24.58 4.08 14.73
C PRO A 264 -24.00 3.41 13.48
N ILE A 265 -22.66 3.38 13.37
CA ILE A 265 -21.95 2.65 12.35
C ILE A 265 -22.18 1.16 12.55
N GLN A 266 -22.53 0.45 11.48
CA GLN A 266 -22.71 -0.99 11.47
C GLN A 266 -21.48 -1.70 10.92
N LYS A 267 -21.28 -2.93 11.39
CA LYS A 267 -20.28 -3.86 10.89
C LYS A 267 -20.94 -5.07 10.24
N THR A 268 -20.42 -5.49 9.13
CA THR A 268 -20.83 -6.71 8.41
C THR A 268 -19.62 -7.37 7.78
N ILE A 269 -19.82 -8.51 7.14
CA ILE A 269 -18.77 -9.21 6.37
C ILE A 269 -19.10 -9.09 4.89
N VAL A 270 -18.17 -8.56 4.09
CA VAL A 270 -18.27 -8.46 2.64
C VAL A 270 -16.98 -8.98 2.01
N GLY A 271 -17.06 -10.00 1.16
CA GLY A 271 -15.87 -10.60 0.54
C GLY A 271 -14.85 -11.11 1.57
N GLN A 272 -15.32 -11.76 2.63
CA GLN A 272 -14.52 -12.27 3.76
C GLN A 272 -13.75 -11.19 4.55
N ARG A 273 -14.18 -9.94 4.45
CA ARG A 273 -13.56 -8.81 5.16
C ARG A 273 -14.58 -8.09 6.04
N GLY A 274 -14.20 -7.82 7.29
CA GLY A 274 -14.95 -6.93 8.15
C GLY A 274 -15.12 -5.58 7.46
N THR A 275 -16.34 -5.09 7.42
CA THR A 275 -16.75 -3.92 6.63
C THR A 275 -17.62 -3.02 7.49
N HIS A 276 -17.26 -1.76 7.60
CA HIS A 276 -17.96 -0.78 8.44
C HIS A 276 -18.63 0.28 7.56
N PHE A 277 -19.88 0.61 7.86
CA PHE A 277 -20.65 1.58 7.08
C PHE A 277 -21.77 2.21 7.90
N CYS A 278 -22.26 3.38 7.48
CA CYS A 278 -23.44 4.00 8.03
C CYS A 278 -24.68 3.57 7.25
N PRO A 279 -25.66 2.87 7.86
CA PRO A 279 -26.83 2.36 7.12
C PRO A 279 -27.75 3.47 6.59
N THR A 280 -27.76 4.62 7.23
CA THR A 280 -28.56 5.80 6.80
C THR A 280 -27.91 6.57 5.67
N CYS A 281 -26.57 6.85 5.77
CA CYS A 281 -25.87 7.62 4.75
C CYS A 281 -25.48 6.79 3.51
N GLN A 282 -25.32 5.49 3.67
CA GLN A 282 -24.89 4.55 2.63
C GLN A 282 -26.00 3.53 2.38
N ARG A 283 -27.15 4.00 1.89
CA ARG A 283 -28.32 3.14 1.69
C ARG A 283 -28.05 2.12 0.59
N LYS A 284 -28.48 0.88 0.84
CA LYS A 284 -28.60 -0.12 -0.22
C LYS A 284 -29.77 0.30 -1.10
N HIS A 285 -29.54 0.64 -2.36
CA HIS A 285 -30.64 1.02 -3.26
C HIS A 285 -31.69 -0.09 -3.28
N ALA A 286 -32.96 0.25 -3.01
CA ALA A 286 -34.07 -0.60 -3.38
C ALA A 286 -34.00 -0.84 -4.90
N LYS A 287 -34.29 -2.07 -5.35
CA LYS A 287 -34.47 -2.37 -6.77
C LYS A 287 -35.38 -1.29 -7.36
N ALA A 288 -34.98 -0.71 -8.49
CA ALA A 288 -35.82 0.26 -9.21
C ALA A 288 -37.22 -0.33 -9.31
N ARG A 289 -38.23 0.38 -8.80
CA ARG A 289 -39.66 0.04 -9.06
C ARG A 289 -39.77 -0.06 -10.56
N LYS A 290 -40.10 -1.25 -11.09
CA LYS A 290 -40.60 -1.40 -12.45
C LYS A 290 -41.78 -0.41 -12.55
N LYS A 291 -41.64 0.60 -13.40
CA LYS A 291 -42.82 1.34 -13.83
C LYS A 291 -43.74 0.30 -14.47
N THR A 292 -44.79 -0.11 -13.79
CA THR A 292 -45.96 -0.70 -14.43
C THR A 292 -46.42 0.35 -15.43
N ARG A 293 -46.26 0.05 -16.70
CA ARG A 293 -47.05 0.71 -17.74
C ARG A 293 -48.49 0.28 -17.43
N GLU A 294 -49.27 1.17 -16.89
CA GLU A 294 -50.70 1.12 -17.01
C GLU A 294 -51.01 1.64 -18.41
N ASP A 295 -51.67 0.78 -19.19
CA ASP A 295 -52.23 1.04 -20.52
C ASP A 295 -53.30 2.15 -20.47
#